data_d4ff110e1d3e981ba56ad1389f6c13c2
#
_entry.id   d4ff110e1d3e981ba56ad1389f6c13c2
#
_cell.length_a   1.000
_cell.length_b   1.000
_cell.length_c   1.000
_cell.angle_alpha   90.00
_cell.angle_beta   90.00
_cell.angle_gamma   90.00
#
_symmetry.space_group_name_H-M   'P 1'
#
loop_
_entity.id
_entity.type
_entity.pdbx_description
1 polymer ?
#
loop_
_entity_poly.entity_id
_entity_poly.type
_entity_poly.pdbx_seq_one_letter_code
_entity_poly.pdbx_strand_id
1 'polypeptide(L)'
;MWLEITKIVLGTVFIAVVYGITHDMVTAHTEISYFTMFHPHIINSASPVDQALAWGVIATWWMGLMIGVAIALCSQLGPNPRISAGQALKSLTKATVFVFIVAMATLAIGLRFFEGKTVEFQPDPSDTSGRFLAVFTTHQVSYFLSAIMAVGLCLVVLRKRSKLVANPPTSNPETIPPQ
;
A
#
# COMPACT_ATOMS: atom_id res chain seq x y z
N MET A 1 -17.43 16.40 7.20
CA MET A 1 -16.16 16.58 6.48
C MET A 1 -14.97 16.07 7.29
N TRP A 2 -14.63 16.69 8.42
CA TRP A 2 -13.46 16.32 9.22
C TRP A 2 -13.46 14.85 9.66
N LEU A 3 -14.61 14.33 10.12
CA LEU A 3 -14.74 12.93 10.50
C LEU A 3 -14.44 11.97 9.33
N GLU A 4 -14.86 12.29 8.11
CA GLU A 4 -14.57 11.47 6.91
C GLU A 4 -13.09 11.54 6.55
N ILE A 5 -12.46 12.72 6.65
CA ILE A 5 -11.01 12.88 6.46
C ILE A 5 -10.25 11.98 7.44
N THR A 6 -10.58 12.08 8.74
CA THR A 6 -9.94 11.25 9.79
C THR A 6 -10.11 9.75 9.52
N LYS A 7 -11.32 9.31 9.15
CA LYS A 7 -11.58 7.91 8.80
C LYS A 7 -10.75 7.45 7.60
N ILE A 8 -10.64 8.27 6.55
CA ILE A 8 -9.83 7.94 5.36
C ILE A 8 -8.36 7.81 5.76
N VAL A 9 -7.83 8.79 6.49
CA VAL A 9 -6.42 8.81 6.86
C VAL A 9 -6.07 7.63 7.76
N LEU A 10 -6.79 7.46 8.87
CA LEU A 10 -6.52 6.36 9.81
C LEU A 10 -6.76 4.98 9.19
N GLY A 11 -7.83 4.85 8.39
CA GLY A 11 -8.10 3.61 7.67
C GLY A 11 -7.01 3.27 6.65
N THR A 12 -6.44 4.29 5.98
CA THR A 12 -5.33 4.09 5.04
C THR A 12 -4.06 3.67 5.76
N VAL A 13 -3.74 4.30 6.90
CA VAL A 13 -2.59 3.90 7.75
C VAL A 13 -2.75 2.46 8.20
N PHE A 14 -3.93 2.09 8.68
CA PHE A 14 -4.21 0.71 9.10
C PHE A 14 -4.02 -0.30 7.95
N ILE A 15 -4.58 -0.03 6.77
CA ILE A 15 -4.43 -0.89 5.59
C ILE A 15 -2.95 -1.00 5.18
N ALA A 16 -2.20 0.10 5.20
CA ALA A 16 -0.78 0.10 4.86
C ALA A 16 0.05 -0.73 5.85
N VAL A 17 -0.21 -0.61 7.16
CA VAL A 17 0.48 -1.39 8.20
C VAL A 17 0.15 -2.88 8.05
N VAL A 18 -1.11 -3.25 7.86
CA VAL A 18 -1.50 -4.65 7.63
C VAL A 18 -0.83 -5.20 6.37
N TYR A 19 -0.80 -4.42 5.30
CA TYR A 19 -0.07 -4.78 4.07
C TYR A 19 1.42 -5.00 4.36
N GLY A 20 2.09 -4.06 5.03
CA GLY A 20 3.51 -4.14 5.34
C GLY A 20 3.86 -5.38 6.15
N ILE A 21 3.13 -5.62 7.24
CA ILE A 21 3.34 -6.81 8.09
C ILE A 21 3.14 -8.10 7.26
N THR A 22 2.07 -8.18 6.47
CA THR A 22 1.77 -9.39 5.68
C THR A 22 2.82 -9.62 4.59
N HIS A 23 3.24 -8.56 3.91
CA HIS A 23 4.29 -8.59 2.89
C HIS A 23 5.63 -9.02 3.50
N ASP A 24 6.03 -8.39 4.60
CA ASP A 24 7.31 -8.63 5.25
C ASP A 24 7.33 -10.00 5.96
N MET A 25 6.18 -10.49 6.39
CA MET A 25 6.09 -11.87 6.91
C MET A 25 6.52 -12.89 5.85
N VAL A 26 6.11 -12.71 4.60
CA VAL A 26 6.54 -13.61 3.51
C VAL A 26 8.00 -13.38 3.15
N THR A 27 8.41 -12.13 2.99
CA THR A 27 9.76 -11.80 2.51
C THR A 27 10.85 -12.07 3.55
N ALA A 28 10.59 -11.84 4.85
CA ALA A 28 11.54 -12.16 5.92
C ALA A 28 11.74 -13.66 6.11
N HIS A 29 10.70 -14.48 5.92
CA HIS A 29 10.85 -15.93 5.91
C HIS A 29 11.53 -16.44 4.63
N THR A 30 11.50 -15.68 3.56
CA THR A 30 12.20 -16.03 2.32
C THR A 30 13.68 -15.72 2.41
N GLU A 31 14.03 -14.51 2.90
CA GLU A 31 15.44 -14.08 3.04
C GLU A 31 15.56 -13.04 4.15
N ILE A 32 16.05 -13.49 5.29
CA ILE A 32 16.17 -12.66 6.50
C ILE A 32 17.28 -11.62 6.39
N SER A 33 18.33 -11.86 5.60
CA SER A 33 19.47 -10.95 5.47
C SER A 33 19.06 -9.60 4.90
N TYR A 34 17.99 -9.54 4.09
CA TYR A 34 17.43 -8.27 3.65
C TYR A 34 17.06 -7.35 4.82
N PHE A 35 16.55 -7.89 5.90
CA PHE A 35 16.12 -7.16 7.08
C PHE A 35 17.24 -6.92 8.09
N THR A 36 18.16 -7.86 8.23
CA THR A 36 19.22 -7.81 9.25
C THR A 36 20.51 -7.15 8.76
N MET A 37 20.79 -7.17 7.46
CA MET A 37 22.03 -6.61 6.89
C MET A 37 21.77 -5.30 6.12
N PHE A 38 20.64 -5.19 5.44
CA PHE A 38 20.35 -4.07 4.55
C PHE A 38 19.59 -2.92 5.24
N HIS A 39 18.93 -3.22 6.37
CA HIS A 39 18.21 -2.23 7.16
C HIS A 39 19.00 -1.82 8.42
N PRO A 40 18.76 -0.62 8.98
CA PRO A 40 19.32 -0.24 10.27
C PRO A 40 18.91 -1.24 11.37
N HIS A 41 19.84 -1.56 12.27
CA HIS A 41 19.56 -2.47 13.40
C HIS A 41 18.68 -1.78 14.46
N ILE A 42 17.39 -1.63 14.20
CA ILE A 42 16.43 -1.01 15.14
C ILE A 42 15.99 -2.01 16.20
N ILE A 43 15.90 -3.30 15.83
CA ILE A 43 15.58 -4.38 16.73
C ILE A 43 16.74 -5.39 16.75
N ASN A 44 17.08 -5.87 17.95
CA ASN A 44 18.14 -6.88 18.12
C ASN A 44 17.53 -8.28 18.08
N SER A 45 16.97 -8.67 16.93
CA SER A 45 16.41 -9.99 16.68
C SER A 45 16.67 -10.43 15.25
N ALA A 46 17.06 -11.70 15.08
CA ALA A 46 17.15 -12.38 13.80
C ALA A 46 15.89 -13.19 13.47
N SER A 47 14.84 -13.08 14.28
CA SER A 47 13.56 -13.75 14.02
C SER A 47 12.85 -13.12 12.83
N PRO A 48 12.47 -13.89 11.80
CA PRO A 48 11.70 -13.35 10.68
C PRO A 48 10.38 -12.70 11.12
N VAL A 49 9.73 -13.22 12.14
CA VAL A 49 8.48 -12.68 12.70
C VAL A 49 8.71 -11.31 13.32
N ASP A 50 9.75 -11.17 14.16
CA ASP A 50 10.05 -9.90 14.82
C ASP A 50 10.43 -8.82 13.79
N GLN A 51 11.24 -9.17 12.79
CA GLN A 51 11.62 -8.29 11.72
C GLN A 51 10.39 -7.85 10.88
N ALA A 52 9.53 -8.79 10.52
CA ALA A 52 8.31 -8.49 9.76
C ALA A 52 7.34 -7.59 10.53
N LEU A 53 7.14 -7.82 11.82
CA LEU A 53 6.30 -6.96 12.66
C LEU A 53 6.87 -5.56 12.80
N ALA A 54 8.18 -5.44 13.08
CA ALA A 54 8.81 -4.14 13.26
C ALA A 54 8.85 -3.34 11.95
N TRP A 55 9.40 -3.92 10.89
CA TRP A 55 9.57 -3.21 9.62
C TRP A 55 8.24 -3.03 8.89
N GLY A 56 7.33 -3.98 8.96
CA GLY A 56 5.99 -3.83 8.41
C GLY A 56 5.23 -2.63 8.98
N VAL A 57 5.46 -2.28 10.25
CA VAL A 57 4.92 -1.04 10.84
C VAL A 57 5.77 0.16 10.45
N ILE A 58 7.10 0.12 10.74
CA ILE A 58 7.99 1.28 10.61
C ILE A 58 8.07 1.78 9.17
N ALA A 59 8.16 0.88 8.19
CA ALA A 59 8.30 1.25 6.79
C ALA A 59 6.99 1.72 6.14
N THR A 60 5.80 1.39 6.70
CA THR A 60 4.54 1.59 5.98
C THR A 60 3.59 2.61 6.59
N TRP A 61 3.63 2.88 7.90
CA TRP A 61 2.68 3.80 8.55
C TRP A 61 2.72 5.22 7.95
N TRP A 62 3.91 5.75 7.69
CA TRP A 62 4.10 7.09 7.14
C TRP A 62 3.68 7.18 5.67
N MET A 63 3.90 6.11 4.89
CA MET A 63 3.38 6.02 3.52
C MET A 63 1.85 5.98 3.52
N GLY A 64 1.27 5.17 4.42
CA GLY A 64 -0.17 5.15 4.64
C GLY A 64 -0.74 6.51 5.01
N LEU A 65 -0.02 7.29 5.83
CA LEU A 65 -0.39 8.66 6.18
C LEU A 65 -0.39 9.56 4.95
N MET A 66 0.67 9.56 4.14
CA MET A 66 0.79 10.40 2.94
C MET A 66 -0.30 10.06 1.91
N ILE A 67 -0.50 8.79 1.63
CA ILE A 67 -1.52 8.31 0.70
C ILE A 67 -2.91 8.63 1.23
N GLY A 68 -3.15 8.43 2.52
CA GLY A 68 -4.42 8.73 3.18
C GLY A 68 -4.79 10.21 3.12
N VAL A 69 -3.82 11.09 3.37
CA VAL A 69 -4.01 12.53 3.22
C VAL A 69 -4.35 12.88 1.77
N ALA A 70 -3.60 12.38 0.79
CA ALA A 70 -3.86 12.65 -0.62
C ALA A 70 -5.28 12.20 -1.04
N ILE A 71 -5.68 10.98 -0.69
CA ILE A 71 -7.02 10.45 -1.00
C ILE A 71 -8.10 11.26 -0.26
N ALA A 72 -7.88 11.64 1.01
CA ALA A 72 -8.83 12.43 1.77
C ALA A 72 -9.04 13.81 1.16
N LEU A 73 -7.97 14.50 0.75
CA LEU A 73 -8.05 15.77 0.04
C LEU A 73 -8.84 15.64 -1.26
N CYS A 74 -8.50 14.65 -2.10
CA CYS A 74 -9.20 14.37 -3.35
C CYS A 74 -10.69 14.02 -3.12
N SER A 75 -11.01 13.35 -2.02
CA SER A 75 -12.37 12.89 -1.70
C SER A 75 -13.26 13.98 -1.09
N GLN A 76 -12.68 14.90 -0.30
CA GLN A 76 -13.46 15.78 0.59
C GLN A 76 -13.37 17.27 0.24
N LEU A 77 -12.31 17.73 -0.43
CA LEU A 77 -12.14 19.16 -0.74
C LEU A 77 -12.70 19.56 -2.11
N GLY A 78 -13.00 20.87 -2.24
CA GLY A 78 -13.52 21.47 -3.45
C GLY A 78 -15.05 21.39 -3.59
N PRO A 79 -15.62 21.97 -4.66
CA PRO A 79 -17.06 22.18 -4.83
C PRO A 79 -17.84 20.92 -5.21
N ASN A 80 -17.17 19.88 -5.72
CA ASN A 80 -17.83 18.67 -6.20
C ASN A 80 -18.35 17.79 -5.04
N PRO A 81 -19.38 16.94 -5.28
CA PRO A 81 -19.90 16.00 -4.28
C PRO A 81 -18.79 15.17 -3.64
N ARG A 82 -18.90 14.93 -2.35
CA ARG A 82 -17.89 14.20 -1.57
C ARG A 82 -18.02 12.69 -1.75
N ILE A 83 -16.91 11.98 -1.66
CA ILE A 83 -16.86 10.51 -1.61
C ILE A 83 -16.73 10.08 -0.14
N SER A 84 -17.58 9.17 0.33
CA SER A 84 -17.52 8.67 1.70
C SER A 84 -16.24 7.88 1.97
N ALA A 85 -15.82 7.85 3.25
CA ALA A 85 -14.64 7.07 3.67
C ALA A 85 -14.77 5.60 3.29
N GLY A 86 -15.96 5.00 3.46
CA GLY A 86 -16.18 3.60 3.08
C GLY A 86 -15.93 3.34 1.59
N GLN A 87 -16.35 4.26 0.70
CA GLN A 87 -16.10 4.13 -0.74
C GLN A 87 -14.61 4.30 -1.09
N ALA A 88 -13.94 5.27 -0.46
CA ALA A 88 -12.52 5.52 -0.67
C ALA A 88 -11.68 4.34 -0.19
N LEU A 89 -11.90 3.86 1.04
CA LEU A 89 -11.19 2.74 1.64
C LEU A 89 -11.46 1.42 0.89
N LYS A 90 -12.68 1.17 0.44
CA LYS A 90 -12.98 -0.02 -0.41
C LYS A 90 -12.16 -0.02 -1.69
N SER A 91 -11.98 1.13 -2.33
CA SER A 91 -11.18 1.24 -3.55
C SER A 91 -9.69 1.07 -3.25
N LEU A 92 -9.21 1.64 -2.15
CA LEU A 92 -7.84 1.47 -1.67
C LEU A 92 -7.55 0.00 -1.33
N THR A 93 -8.41 -0.68 -0.59
CA THR A 93 -8.21 -2.10 -0.25
C THR A 93 -8.06 -2.96 -1.51
N LYS A 94 -8.88 -2.73 -2.54
CA LYS A 94 -8.75 -3.44 -3.82
C LYS A 94 -7.40 -3.18 -4.49
N ALA A 95 -6.95 -1.92 -4.49
CA ALA A 95 -5.65 -1.56 -5.04
C ALA A 95 -4.50 -2.21 -4.23
N THR A 96 -4.59 -2.21 -2.90
CA THR A 96 -3.60 -2.85 -2.02
C THR A 96 -3.53 -4.37 -2.24
N VAL A 97 -4.66 -5.03 -2.39
CA VAL A 97 -4.70 -6.48 -2.73
C VAL A 97 -4.04 -6.73 -4.08
N PHE A 98 -4.31 -5.89 -5.08
CA PHE A 98 -3.65 -6.00 -6.38
C PHE A 98 -2.13 -5.82 -6.27
N VAL A 99 -1.66 -4.81 -5.53
CA VAL A 99 -0.22 -4.60 -5.27
C VAL A 99 0.39 -5.82 -4.60
N PHE A 100 -0.30 -6.40 -3.61
CA PHE A 100 0.18 -7.62 -2.92
C PHE A 100 0.33 -8.80 -3.87
N ILE A 101 -0.66 -9.05 -4.73
CA ILE A 101 -0.61 -10.13 -5.73
C ILE A 101 0.58 -9.92 -6.68
N VAL A 102 0.79 -8.70 -7.19
CA VAL A 102 1.92 -8.40 -8.07
C VAL A 102 3.24 -8.56 -7.33
N ALA A 103 3.35 -8.11 -6.08
CA ALA A 103 4.54 -8.28 -5.26
C ALA A 103 4.89 -9.77 -5.06
N MET A 104 3.90 -10.60 -4.73
CA MET A 104 4.11 -12.05 -4.55
C MET A 104 4.46 -12.75 -5.87
N ALA A 105 3.87 -12.34 -6.98
CA ALA A 105 4.27 -12.81 -8.31
C ALA A 105 5.72 -12.42 -8.65
N THR A 106 6.12 -11.18 -8.32
CA THR A 106 7.49 -10.70 -8.50
C THR A 106 8.47 -11.54 -7.66
N LEU A 107 8.11 -11.85 -6.42
CA LEU A 107 8.92 -12.72 -5.56
C LEU A 107 9.12 -14.10 -6.19
N ALA A 108 8.02 -14.75 -6.60
CA ALA A 108 8.08 -16.07 -7.21
C ALA A 108 8.92 -16.10 -8.50
N ILE A 109 8.75 -15.11 -9.36
CA ILE A 109 9.55 -14.95 -10.58
C ILE A 109 11.00 -14.67 -10.22
N GLY A 110 11.25 -13.76 -9.27
CA GLY A 110 12.59 -13.40 -8.82
C GLY A 110 13.37 -14.59 -8.25
N LEU A 111 12.73 -15.43 -7.45
CA LEU A 111 13.34 -16.66 -6.89
C LEU A 111 13.83 -17.60 -8.01
N ARG A 112 13.11 -17.71 -9.10
CA ARG A 112 13.51 -18.52 -10.26
C ARG A 112 14.56 -17.81 -11.12
N PHE A 113 14.39 -16.52 -11.38
CA PHE A 113 15.26 -15.75 -12.25
C PHE A 113 16.65 -15.53 -11.66
N PHE A 114 16.74 -15.33 -10.34
CA PHE A 114 17.99 -15.10 -9.63
C PHE A 114 18.60 -16.38 -9.02
N GLU A 115 18.02 -17.56 -9.27
CA GLU A 115 18.55 -18.83 -8.79
C GLU A 115 20.02 -18.99 -9.21
N GLY A 116 20.90 -19.28 -8.25
CA GLY A 116 22.33 -19.45 -8.46
C GLY A 116 23.11 -18.17 -8.78
N LYS A 117 22.46 -16.99 -8.80
CA LYS A 117 23.14 -15.71 -8.98
C LYS A 117 23.60 -15.16 -7.65
N THR A 118 24.82 -14.66 -7.63
CA THR A 118 25.40 -13.89 -6.54
C THR A 118 25.71 -12.48 -7.05
N VAL A 119 25.52 -11.47 -6.20
CA VAL A 119 25.89 -10.09 -6.49
C VAL A 119 26.70 -9.58 -5.33
N GLU A 120 27.89 -9.08 -5.62
CA GLU A 120 28.69 -8.39 -4.62
C GLU A 120 28.02 -7.05 -4.27
N PHE A 121 27.62 -6.91 -3.02
CA PHE A 121 27.01 -5.69 -2.50
C PHE A 121 27.96 -5.04 -1.49
N GLN A 122 28.32 -3.78 -1.69
CA GLN A 122 29.06 -3.04 -0.67
C GLN A 122 28.08 -2.48 0.39
N PRO A 123 28.38 -2.52 1.70
CA PRO A 123 29.72 -2.67 2.31
C PRO A 123 30.13 -4.10 2.72
N ASP A 124 29.25 -5.10 2.59
CA ASP A 124 29.63 -6.48 2.90
C ASP A 124 29.51 -7.36 1.64
N PRO A 125 30.65 -7.71 1.01
CA PRO A 125 30.65 -8.49 -0.23
C PRO A 125 30.29 -9.97 -0.02
N SER A 126 30.01 -10.42 1.20
CA SER A 126 30.07 -11.82 1.49
C SER A 126 28.87 -12.65 1.11
N ASP A 127 27.65 -12.13 0.88
CA ASP A 127 26.55 -13.01 0.48
C ASP A 127 25.26 -12.30 0.02
N THR A 128 25.24 -11.73 -1.16
CA THR A 128 23.94 -11.45 -1.79
C THR A 128 23.47 -12.66 -2.57
N SER A 129 22.70 -13.50 -1.90
CA SER A 129 22.07 -14.67 -2.52
C SER A 129 21.03 -14.25 -3.57
N GLY A 130 20.73 -15.12 -4.51
CA GLY A 130 19.62 -14.90 -5.45
C GLY A 130 18.27 -14.64 -4.75
N ARG A 131 18.09 -15.17 -3.52
CA ARG A 131 16.91 -14.89 -2.67
C ARG A 131 16.88 -13.44 -2.21
N PHE A 132 18.03 -12.87 -1.81
CA PHE A 132 18.12 -11.45 -1.46
C PHE A 132 17.69 -10.57 -2.63
N LEU A 133 18.19 -10.83 -3.84
CA LEU A 133 17.81 -10.10 -5.05
C LEU A 133 16.31 -10.20 -5.34
N ALA A 134 15.71 -11.37 -5.17
CA ALA A 134 14.28 -11.57 -5.33
C ALA A 134 13.48 -10.74 -4.32
N VAL A 135 13.86 -10.77 -3.04
CA VAL A 135 13.22 -10.00 -1.97
C VAL A 135 13.42 -8.51 -2.21
N PHE A 136 14.64 -8.05 -2.50
CA PHE A 136 14.92 -6.66 -2.83
C PHE A 136 14.05 -6.14 -3.99
N THR A 137 14.02 -6.89 -5.10
CA THR A 137 13.22 -6.52 -6.28
C THR A 137 11.74 -6.45 -5.95
N THR A 138 11.25 -7.38 -5.13
CA THR A 138 9.85 -7.41 -4.67
C THR A 138 9.49 -6.14 -3.89
N HIS A 139 10.35 -5.68 -3.00
CA HIS A 139 10.15 -4.43 -2.26
C HIS A 139 10.13 -3.22 -3.19
N GLN A 140 11.09 -3.13 -4.14
CA GLN A 140 11.12 -2.02 -5.10
C GLN A 140 9.84 -1.97 -5.94
N VAL A 141 9.40 -3.09 -6.51
CA VAL A 141 8.15 -3.18 -7.29
C VAL A 141 6.95 -2.78 -6.43
N SER A 142 6.88 -3.24 -5.18
CA SER A 142 5.82 -2.90 -4.23
C SER A 142 5.74 -1.39 -4.00
N TYR A 143 6.86 -0.72 -3.72
CA TYR A 143 6.90 0.73 -3.49
C TYR A 143 6.49 1.54 -4.73
N PHE A 144 7.07 1.25 -5.89
CA PHE A 144 6.73 1.95 -7.12
C PHE A 144 5.27 1.75 -7.51
N LEU A 145 4.77 0.52 -7.44
CA LEU A 145 3.39 0.22 -7.79
C LEU A 145 2.41 0.87 -6.82
N SER A 146 2.72 0.91 -5.51
CA SER A 146 1.90 1.59 -4.51
C SER A 146 1.78 3.09 -4.80
N ALA A 147 2.88 3.75 -5.19
CA ALA A 147 2.86 5.16 -5.57
C ALA A 147 2.00 5.41 -6.82
N ILE A 148 2.16 4.58 -7.86
CA ILE A 148 1.36 4.67 -9.08
C ILE A 148 -0.12 4.46 -8.77
N MET A 149 -0.46 3.45 -7.96
CA MET A 149 -1.84 3.16 -7.57
C MET A 149 -2.46 4.28 -6.73
N ALA A 150 -1.70 4.93 -5.86
CA ALA A 150 -2.16 6.08 -5.07
C ALA A 150 -2.56 7.25 -5.98
N VAL A 151 -1.71 7.59 -6.95
CA VAL A 151 -2.02 8.64 -7.95
C VAL A 151 -3.24 8.23 -8.78
N GLY A 152 -3.29 6.99 -9.26
CA GLY A 152 -4.44 6.46 -10.01
C GLY A 152 -5.74 6.54 -9.23
N LEU A 153 -5.74 6.20 -7.94
CA LEU A 153 -6.91 6.32 -7.06
C LEU A 153 -7.37 7.76 -6.90
N CYS A 154 -6.45 8.71 -6.70
CA CYS A 154 -6.79 10.13 -6.64
C CYS A 154 -7.48 10.59 -7.93
N LEU A 155 -6.95 10.21 -9.10
CA LEU A 155 -7.56 10.53 -10.39
C LEU A 155 -8.96 9.92 -10.56
N VAL A 156 -9.12 8.64 -10.15
CA VAL A 156 -10.43 7.95 -10.19
C VAL A 156 -11.44 8.65 -9.28
N VAL A 157 -11.04 9.03 -8.07
CA VAL A 157 -11.89 9.77 -7.12
C VAL A 157 -12.32 11.10 -7.71
N LEU A 158 -11.38 11.89 -8.25
CA LEU A 158 -11.68 13.18 -8.86
C LEU A 158 -12.65 13.06 -10.07
N ARG A 159 -12.39 12.10 -10.96
CA ARG A 159 -13.26 11.80 -12.10
C ARG A 159 -14.67 11.35 -11.66
N LYS A 160 -14.75 10.51 -10.63
CA LYS A 160 -16.04 10.08 -10.09
C LYS A 160 -16.84 11.25 -9.56
N ARG A 161 -16.20 12.18 -8.83
CA ARG A 161 -16.83 13.38 -8.29
C ARG A 161 -17.33 14.30 -9.39
N SER A 162 -16.56 14.50 -10.45
CA SER A 162 -16.99 15.32 -11.61
C SER A 162 -18.19 14.71 -12.33
N LYS A 163 -18.24 13.38 -12.46
CA LYS A 163 -19.41 12.70 -13.06
C LYS A 163 -20.68 12.84 -12.22
N LEU A 164 -20.58 12.89 -10.90
CA LEU A 164 -21.74 13.12 -10.01
C LEU A 164 -22.33 14.55 -10.18
N VAL A 165 -21.54 15.51 -10.61
CA VAL A 165 -22.04 16.84 -10.96
C VAL A 165 -22.77 16.80 -12.30
N ALA A 166 -22.21 16.12 -13.29
CA ALA A 166 -22.79 16.04 -14.64
C ALA A 166 -24.09 15.22 -14.68
N ASN A 167 -24.21 14.20 -13.84
CA ASN A 167 -25.38 13.33 -13.76
C ASN A 167 -25.81 13.19 -12.28
N PRO A 168 -26.54 14.20 -11.74
CA PRO A 168 -27.05 14.10 -10.38
C PRO A 168 -28.02 12.92 -10.26
N PRO A 169 -28.04 12.20 -9.12
CA PRO A 169 -29.03 11.16 -8.88
C PRO A 169 -30.45 11.75 -9.10
N THR A 170 -31.25 11.12 -9.95
CA THR A 170 -32.64 11.53 -10.13
C THR A 170 -33.35 11.43 -8.79
N SER A 171 -33.87 12.55 -8.28
CA SER A 171 -34.76 12.55 -7.11
C SER A 171 -35.97 11.69 -7.47
N ASN A 172 -36.19 10.61 -6.75
CA ASN A 172 -37.37 9.77 -6.93
C ASN A 172 -38.63 10.59 -6.60
N PRO A 173 -39.57 10.84 -7.51
CA PRO A 173 -40.74 11.69 -7.27
C PRO A 173 -41.77 11.08 -6.30
N GLU A 174 -41.55 9.84 -5.82
CA GLU A 174 -42.53 9.08 -5.07
C GLU A 174 -42.66 9.41 -3.57
N THR A 175 -42.02 10.45 -3.06
CA THR A 175 -42.12 10.81 -1.65
C THR A 175 -42.80 12.16 -1.39
N ILE A 176 -43.76 12.56 -2.24
CA ILE A 176 -44.67 13.65 -1.89
C ILE A 176 -45.87 13.00 -1.19
N PRO A 177 -46.06 13.17 0.13
CA PRO A 177 -47.29 12.74 0.77
C PRO A 177 -48.47 13.51 0.19
N PRO A 178 -49.63 12.88 -0.05
CA PRO A 178 -50.83 13.58 -0.52
C PRO A 178 -51.23 14.63 0.51
N GLN A 179 -51.55 15.83 0.01
CA GLN A 179 -52.05 16.95 0.82
C GLN A 179 -53.46 16.65 1.34
#